data_1c1c5acf015dc8b1fc3eb19b53ca08b5
#
_entry.id   1c1c5acf015dc8b1fc3eb19b53ca08b5
#
_cell.length_a   1.000
_cell.length_b   1.000
_cell.length_c   1.000
_cell.angle_alpha   90.00
_cell.angle_beta   90.00
_cell.angle_gamma   90.00
#
_symmetry.space_group_name_H-M   'P 1'
#
loop_
_entity.id
_entity.type
_entity.pdbx_description
1 polymer ?
#
loop_
_entity_poly.entity_id
_entity_poly.type
_entity_poly.pdbx_seq_one_letter_code
_entity_poly.pdbx_strand_id
1 'polypeptide(L)'
;MNITRTERYLADYHDKNPGVTARSFAARPVTNGPASFTSSYAALLAALPETSVPLTMLDLACGDGHLLGLLAETLTAHTLIGVDLSRGEFDAARARLGQRATLCRAKAQHLPFAAGSVDVVTCHLVLMLMDEADAVCAELRRVLRPGGTLAGVVGARPPPSPALDAFVQLYRADSQRTEFASMCFGDRRFRSKNGITDLLAAGFEVPQFETLTSTRECTPARLWAWFGDTYDTDLLTPAALADFRYEYLNALQPLCGPTNTLTYTDHYQLFTAKVPE
;
A
#
# COMPACT_ATOMS: atom_id res chain seq x y z
N MET A 1 16.54 12.10 -12.73
CA MET A 1 16.16 10.95 -11.89
C MET A 1 16.00 9.76 -12.82
N ASN A 2 16.83 8.71 -12.69
CA ASN A 2 16.69 7.49 -13.51
C ASN A 2 15.58 6.64 -12.87
N ILE A 3 14.49 6.37 -13.59
CA ILE A 3 13.35 5.57 -13.12
C ILE A 3 13.23 4.31 -13.97
N THR A 4 12.91 3.19 -13.34
CA THR A 4 12.69 1.90 -14.02
C THR A 4 11.42 1.94 -14.86
N ARG A 5 11.20 0.92 -15.69
CA ARG A 5 9.96 0.78 -16.46
C ARG A 5 8.76 0.64 -15.55
N THR A 6 8.90 -0.13 -14.47
CA THR A 6 7.83 -0.37 -13.47
C THR A 6 7.51 0.90 -12.69
N GLU A 7 8.51 1.62 -12.20
CA GLU A 7 8.33 2.89 -11.50
C GLU A 7 7.64 3.94 -12.40
N ARG A 8 8.00 3.99 -13.68
CA ARG A 8 7.36 4.89 -14.64
C ARG A 8 5.89 4.55 -14.82
N TYR A 9 5.58 3.27 -15.04
CA TYR A 9 4.20 2.82 -15.16
C TYR A 9 3.38 3.18 -13.92
N LEU A 10 3.89 2.89 -12.71
CA LEU A 10 3.20 3.21 -11.46
C LEU A 10 2.99 4.73 -11.30
N ALA A 11 3.99 5.54 -11.62
CA ALA A 11 3.86 6.99 -11.58
C ALA A 11 2.79 7.49 -12.57
N ASP A 12 2.81 7.00 -13.81
CA ASP A 12 1.84 7.37 -14.86
C ASP A 12 0.41 6.91 -14.50
N TYR A 13 0.26 5.74 -13.87
CA TYR A 13 -1.03 5.25 -13.38
C TYR A 13 -1.59 6.16 -12.28
N HIS A 14 -0.77 6.51 -11.30
CA HIS A 14 -1.17 7.40 -10.20
C HIS A 14 -1.34 8.85 -10.65
N ASP A 15 -0.61 9.30 -11.66
CA ASP A 15 -0.83 10.62 -12.27
C ASP A 15 -2.24 10.73 -12.89
N LYS A 16 -2.75 9.65 -13.47
CA LYS A 16 -4.10 9.58 -14.04
C LYS A 16 -5.18 9.31 -12.99
N ASN A 17 -4.83 8.66 -11.89
CA ASN A 17 -5.76 8.18 -10.87
C ASN A 17 -5.37 8.64 -9.45
N PRO A 18 -5.14 9.94 -9.20
CA PRO A 18 -4.68 10.40 -7.88
C PRO A 18 -5.69 10.03 -6.79
N GLY A 19 -5.18 9.54 -5.64
CA GLY A 19 -5.98 9.11 -4.50
C GLY A 19 -6.69 7.77 -4.68
N VAL A 20 -6.39 6.97 -5.71
CA VAL A 20 -7.02 5.66 -5.93
C VAL A 20 -6.83 4.72 -4.74
N THR A 21 -5.64 4.71 -4.13
CA THR A 21 -5.36 3.88 -2.94
C THR A 21 -6.22 4.31 -1.75
N ALA A 22 -6.31 5.61 -1.46
CA ALA A 22 -7.14 6.11 -0.37
C ALA A 22 -8.62 5.79 -0.62
N ARG A 23 -9.15 6.03 -1.83
CA ARG A 23 -10.54 5.66 -2.18
C ARG A 23 -10.82 4.17 -1.99
N SER A 24 -9.85 3.32 -2.28
CA SER A 24 -10.01 1.86 -2.18
C SER A 24 -9.91 1.34 -0.74
N PHE A 25 -9.12 1.98 0.14
CA PHE A 25 -8.77 1.40 1.44
C PHE A 25 -9.20 2.24 2.67
N ALA A 26 -9.47 3.55 2.55
CA ALA A 26 -9.74 4.42 3.69
C ALA A 26 -11.06 4.12 4.43
N ALA A 27 -12.03 3.55 3.73
CA ALA A 27 -13.33 3.17 4.30
C ALA A 27 -13.50 1.63 4.41
N ARG A 28 -12.39 0.90 4.51
CA ARG A 28 -12.36 -0.56 4.58
C ARG A 28 -12.05 -1.01 6.00
N PRO A 29 -13.05 -1.42 6.82
CA PRO A 29 -12.79 -1.89 8.17
C PRO A 29 -11.87 -3.10 8.19
N VAL A 30 -11.00 -3.14 9.19
CA VAL A 30 -10.11 -4.26 9.45
C VAL A 30 -10.16 -4.65 10.92
N THR A 31 -9.89 -5.92 11.21
CA THR A 31 -9.78 -6.44 12.57
C THR A 31 -8.40 -7.06 12.80
N ASN A 32 -7.94 -7.00 14.05
CA ASN A 32 -6.77 -7.71 14.54
C ASN A 32 -7.14 -8.39 15.87
N GLY A 33 -7.47 -9.68 15.83
CA GLY A 33 -8.04 -10.36 16.98
C GLY A 33 -9.32 -9.64 17.46
N PRO A 34 -9.37 -9.18 18.74
CA PRO A 34 -10.51 -8.45 19.28
C PRO A 34 -10.56 -6.96 18.86
N ALA A 35 -9.45 -6.41 18.39
CA ALA A 35 -9.39 -5.00 17.98
C ALA A 35 -10.06 -4.80 16.61
N SER A 36 -10.75 -3.66 16.46
CA SER A 36 -11.40 -3.27 15.22
C SER A 36 -11.02 -1.83 14.86
N PHE A 37 -10.70 -1.61 13.60
CA PHE A 37 -10.30 -0.31 13.06
C PHE A 37 -11.15 0.04 11.86
N THR A 38 -11.40 1.32 11.65
CA THR A 38 -12.18 1.82 10.51
C THR A 38 -11.48 1.56 9.17
N SER A 39 -10.15 1.38 9.19
CA SER A 39 -9.35 1.05 8.01
C SER A 39 -7.96 0.55 8.42
N SER A 40 -7.21 0.01 7.45
CA SER A 40 -5.77 -0.31 7.64
C SER A 40 -4.91 0.94 7.90
N TYR A 41 -5.33 2.12 7.46
CA TYR A 41 -4.72 3.40 7.85
C TYR A 41 -4.88 3.67 9.34
N ALA A 42 -6.09 3.49 9.89
CA ALA A 42 -6.36 3.67 11.31
C ALA A 42 -5.57 2.64 12.17
N ALA A 43 -5.44 1.41 11.69
CA ALA A 43 -4.60 0.40 12.35
C ALA A 43 -3.12 0.80 12.34
N LEU A 44 -2.62 1.35 11.22
CA LEU A 44 -1.25 1.84 11.11
C LEU A 44 -0.99 3.00 12.08
N LEU A 45 -1.93 3.97 12.18
CA LEU A 45 -1.81 5.05 13.15
C LEU A 45 -1.74 4.53 14.60
N ALA A 46 -2.57 3.57 14.95
CA ALA A 46 -2.60 2.99 16.30
C ALA A 46 -1.32 2.22 16.66
N ALA A 47 -0.53 1.80 15.68
CA ALA A 47 0.74 1.13 15.87
C ALA A 47 1.95 2.08 16.01
N LEU A 48 1.73 3.39 15.85
CA LEU A 48 2.81 4.38 15.98
C LEU A 48 3.17 4.61 17.45
N PRO A 49 4.42 5.04 17.75
CA PRO A 49 4.83 5.32 19.12
C PRO A 49 3.99 6.43 19.75
N GLU A 50 3.44 6.17 20.93
CA GLU A 50 2.83 7.22 21.75
C GLU A 50 3.93 8.10 22.38
N THR A 51 3.86 9.41 22.18
CA THR A 51 4.84 10.35 22.73
C THR A 51 4.24 11.74 22.88
N SER A 52 4.68 12.45 23.92
CA SER A 52 4.42 13.87 24.10
C SER A 52 5.48 14.78 23.46
N VAL A 53 6.59 14.20 22.97
CA VAL A 53 7.66 14.95 22.31
C VAL A 53 7.35 15.06 20.82
N PRO A 54 7.50 16.26 20.22
CA PRO A 54 7.34 16.43 18.77
C PRO A 54 8.29 15.53 17.98
N LEU A 55 7.75 14.80 17.00
CA LEU A 55 8.49 13.92 16.10
C LEU A 55 8.53 14.49 14.68
N THR A 56 9.57 14.16 13.95
CA THR A 56 9.63 14.30 12.49
C THR A 56 9.17 12.98 11.86
N MET A 57 8.02 13.01 11.17
CA MET A 57 7.38 11.84 10.59
C MET A 57 7.39 11.94 9.06
N LEU A 58 7.87 10.91 8.41
CA LEU A 58 7.93 10.78 6.95
C LEU A 58 6.92 9.72 6.48
N ASP A 59 5.98 10.11 5.63
CA ASP A 59 5.11 9.17 4.90
C ASP A 59 5.71 8.88 3.53
N LEU A 60 6.19 7.65 3.34
CA LEU A 60 6.83 7.19 2.11
C LEU A 60 5.80 6.74 1.09
N ALA A 61 5.84 7.30 -0.12
CA ALA A 61 4.82 7.19 -1.15
C ALA A 61 3.46 7.59 -0.58
N CYS A 62 3.38 8.83 -0.14
CA CYS A 62 2.24 9.38 0.61
C CYS A 62 0.95 9.49 -0.20
N GLY A 63 0.99 9.22 -1.51
CA GLY A 63 -0.15 9.34 -2.40
C GLY A 63 -0.79 10.73 -2.31
N ASP A 64 -2.12 10.78 -2.28
CA ASP A 64 -2.91 12.01 -2.12
C ASP A 64 -2.84 12.63 -0.70
N GLY A 65 -1.93 12.15 0.15
CA GLY A 65 -1.74 12.66 1.50
C GLY A 65 -2.80 12.23 2.51
N HIS A 66 -3.53 11.15 2.25
CA HIS A 66 -4.60 10.68 3.14
C HIS A 66 -4.06 10.36 4.55
N LEU A 67 -2.99 9.55 4.66
CA LEU A 67 -2.39 9.21 5.96
C LEU A 67 -1.85 10.45 6.68
N LEU A 68 -1.16 11.33 5.95
CA LEU A 68 -0.67 12.61 6.50
C LEU A 68 -1.81 13.50 7.00
N GLY A 69 -2.97 13.48 6.32
CA GLY A 69 -4.17 14.18 6.78
C GLY A 69 -4.65 13.67 8.13
N LEU A 70 -4.75 12.35 8.30
CA LEU A 70 -5.11 11.72 9.57
C LEU A 70 -4.09 12.03 10.68
N LEU A 71 -2.79 11.99 10.37
CA LEU A 71 -1.73 12.37 11.31
C LEU A 71 -1.84 13.84 11.72
N ALA A 72 -2.12 14.74 10.78
CA ALA A 72 -2.25 16.18 11.06
C ALA A 72 -3.48 16.51 11.93
N GLU A 73 -4.50 15.67 11.92
CA GLU A 73 -5.68 15.83 12.77
C GLU A 73 -5.44 15.34 14.21
N THR A 74 -4.59 14.33 14.38
CA THR A 74 -4.34 13.69 15.67
C THR A 74 -3.07 14.18 16.37
N LEU A 75 -2.06 14.65 15.60
CA LEU A 75 -0.72 14.93 16.07
C LEU A 75 -0.25 16.34 15.65
N THR A 76 -0.89 17.35 16.18
CA THR A 76 -0.69 18.77 15.77
C THR A 76 0.70 19.35 16.05
N ALA A 77 1.48 18.73 16.94
CA ALA A 77 2.83 19.21 17.32
C ALA A 77 3.96 18.61 16.48
N HIS A 78 3.66 17.64 15.60
CA HIS A 78 4.67 16.90 14.83
C HIS A 78 5.02 17.61 13.51
N THR A 79 6.25 17.40 13.02
CA THR A 79 6.65 17.79 11.67
C THR A 79 6.30 16.67 10.71
N LEU A 80 5.40 16.91 9.78
CA LEU A 80 4.94 15.93 8.81
C LEU A 80 5.58 16.17 7.44
N ILE A 81 6.10 15.11 6.85
CA ILE A 81 6.76 15.11 5.55
C ILE A 81 6.13 14.02 4.69
N GLY A 82 5.80 14.34 3.45
CA GLY A 82 5.34 13.38 2.45
C GLY A 82 6.28 13.29 1.27
N VAL A 83 6.56 12.07 0.83
CA VAL A 83 7.31 11.81 -0.39
C VAL A 83 6.49 10.96 -1.33
N ASP A 84 6.37 11.40 -2.58
CA ASP A 84 5.79 10.59 -3.66
C ASP A 84 6.55 10.79 -4.98
N LEU A 85 6.48 9.81 -5.87
CA LEU A 85 7.07 9.89 -7.21
C LEU A 85 6.09 10.50 -8.22
N SER A 86 4.79 10.22 -8.06
CA SER A 86 3.71 10.70 -8.92
C SER A 86 3.49 12.19 -8.74
N ARG A 87 3.33 12.89 -9.86
CA ARG A 87 2.97 14.30 -9.85
C ARG A 87 1.51 14.51 -9.49
N GLY A 88 0.62 13.66 -10.03
CA GLY A 88 -0.81 13.74 -9.75
C GLY A 88 -1.13 13.54 -8.28
N GLU A 89 -0.50 12.54 -7.64
CA GLU A 89 -0.62 12.33 -6.20
C GLU A 89 -0.06 13.51 -5.41
N PHE A 90 1.11 14.03 -5.79
CA PHE A 90 1.70 15.20 -5.14
C PHE A 90 0.79 16.43 -5.20
N ASP A 91 0.18 16.72 -6.34
CA ASP A 91 -0.73 17.85 -6.51
C ASP A 91 -2.02 17.65 -5.68
N ALA A 92 -2.54 16.41 -5.61
CA ALA A 92 -3.68 16.05 -4.76
C ALA A 92 -3.35 16.17 -3.27
N ALA A 93 -2.17 15.69 -2.83
CA ALA A 93 -1.70 15.82 -1.45
C ALA A 93 -1.54 17.30 -1.05
N ARG A 94 -1.00 18.13 -1.95
CA ARG A 94 -0.88 19.57 -1.73
C ARG A 94 -2.23 20.24 -1.54
N ALA A 95 -3.22 19.87 -2.35
CA ALA A 95 -4.58 20.38 -2.23
C ALA A 95 -5.24 19.96 -0.90
N ARG A 96 -5.03 18.71 -0.47
CA ARG A 96 -5.56 18.17 0.79
C ARG A 96 -4.93 18.78 2.02
N LEU A 97 -3.61 18.90 2.03
CA LEU A 97 -2.83 19.21 3.24
C LEU A 97 -2.52 20.71 3.41
N GLY A 98 -2.44 21.47 2.31
CA GLY A 98 -2.01 22.85 2.35
C GLY A 98 -0.61 22.99 2.97
N GLN A 99 -0.50 23.69 4.08
CA GLN A 99 0.76 23.89 4.82
C GLN A 99 0.95 22.95 6.01
N ARG A 100 0.06 21.97 6.21
CA ARG A 100 0.14 21.03 7.35
C ARG A 100 1.23 19.97 7.21
N ALA A 101 1.80 19.82 6.02
CA ALA A 101 2.93 18.91 5.76
C ALA A 101 3.86 19.51 4.69
N THR A 102 5.14 19.16 4.78
CA THR A 102 6.11 19.42 3.72
C THR A 102 6.07 18.28 2.72
N LEU A 103 5.88 18.58 1.44
CA LEU A 103 5.82 17.58 0.38
C LEU A 103 7.02 17.68 -0.54
N CYS A 104 7.61 16.56 -0.92
CA CYS A 104 8.66 16.53 -1.94
C CYS A 104 8.48 15.34 -2.90
N ARG A 105 8.93 15.52 -4.15
CA ARG A 105 8.98 14.45 -5.15
C ARG A 105 10.35 13.81 -5.14
N ALA A 106 10.41 12.53 -4.74
CA ALA A 106 11.65 11.76 -4.73
C ALA A 106 11.39 10.27 -4.92
N LYS A 107 12.45 9.51 -5.25
CA LYS A 107 12.46 8.05 -5.21
C LYS A 107 12.74 7.58 -3.79
N ALA A 108 12.16 6.45 -3.41
CA ALA A 108 12.40 5.80 -2.12
C ALA A 108 13.87 5.38 -1.93
N GLN A 109 14.57 5.08 -3.02
CA GLN A 109 15.99 4.72 -3.03
C GLN A 109 16.95 5.91 -2.81
N HIS A 110 16.44 7.15 -2.92
CA HIS A 110 17.23 8.39 -2.80
C HIS A 110 16.40 9.52 -2.19
N LEU A 111 16.25 9.48 -0.88
CA LEU A 111 15.46 10.46 -0.13
C LEU A 111 16.29 11.74 0.13
N PRO A 112 15.74 12.94 -0.11
CA PRO A 112 16.48 14.20 0.03
C PRO A 112 16.57 14.67 1.49
N PHE A 113 16.81 13.75 2.42
CA PHE A 113 16.93 14.03 3.84
C PHE A 113 18.30 13.63 4.38
N ALA A 114 18.75 14.31 5.42
CA ALA A 114 19.99 13.95 6.11
C ALA A 114 19.87 12.60 6.82
N ALA A 115 20.99 11.93 7.02
CA ALA A 115 21.02 10.72 7.85
C ALA A 115 20.54 11.03 9.27
N GLY A 116 19.71 10.16 9.84
CA GLY A 116 19.21 10.27 11.21
C GLY A 116 18.32 11.50 11.47
N SER A 117 17.66 12.05 10.43
CA SER A 117 16.82 13.24 10.53
C SER A 117 15.34 12.96 10.74
N VAL A 118 14.91 11.70 10.69
CA VAL A 118 13.52 11.27 10.78
C VAL A 118 13.33 10.36 11.99
N ASP A 119 12.29 10.59 12.76
CA ASP A 119 11.94 9.77 13.94
C ASP A 119 11.09 8.55 13.57
N VAL A 120 10.13 8.76 12.65
CA VAL A 120 9.18 7.73 12.22
C VAL A 120 9.03 7.77 10.70
N VAL A 121 9.12 6.63 10.06
CA VAL A 121 8.69 6.44 8.68
C VAL A 121 7.43 5.60 8.66
N THR A 122 6.40 6.08 7.95
CA THR A 122 5.20 5.32 7.62
C THR A 122 5.19 4.93 6.14
N CYS A 123 4.59 3.79 5.82
CA CYS A 123 4.31 3.38 4.45
C CYS A 123 3.06 2.51 4.38
N HIS A 124 2.15 2.82 3.46
CA HIS A 124 0.89 2.09 3.35
C HIS A 124 0.71 1.51 1.95
N LEU A 125 0.73 0.16 1.84
CA LEU A 125 0.51 -0.63 0.62
C LEU A 125 1.47 -0.30 -0.53
N VAL A 126 2.71 0.09 -0.25
CA VAL A 126 3.65 0.56 -1.26
C VAL A 126 4.95 -0.26 -1.35
N LEU A 127 5.54 -0.73 -0.24
CA LEU A 127 6.85 -1.38 -0.26
C LEU A 127 6.88 -2.59 -1.21
N MET A 128 5.77 -3.34 -1.29
CA MET A 128 5.67 -4.50 -2.19
C MET A 128 5.57 -4.12 -3.69
N LEU A 129 5.55 -2.83 -4.01
CA LEU A 129 5.55 -2.30 -5.38
C LEU A 129 6.89 -1.69 -5.78
N MET A 130 7.82 -1.50 -4.83
CA MET A 130 9.09 -0.83 -5.06
C MET A 130 10.13 -1.77 -5.65
N ASP A 131 10.80 -1.29 -6.67
CA ASP A 131 12.01 -1.93 -7.20
C ASP A 131 13.21 -1.67 -6.27
N GLU A 132 14.27 -2.48 -6.38
CA GLU A 132 15.50 -2.31 -5.61
C GLU A 132 15.26 -2.29 -4.09
N ALA A 133 14.50 -3.26 -3.58
CA ALA A 133 14.06 -3.35 -2.18
C ALA A 133 15.20 -3.18 -1.16
N ASP A 134 16.38 -3.75 -1.42
CA ASP A 134 17.53 -3.62 -0.53
C ASP A 134 18.02 -2.15 -0.46
N ALA A 135 18.02 -1.43 -1.59
CA ALA A 135 18.38 -0.01 -1.63
C ALA A 135 17.33 0.85 -0.89
N VAL A 136 16.04 0.53 -1.03
CA VAL A 136 14.96 1.19 -0.27
C VAL A 136 15.14 0.97 1.22
N CYS A 137 15.38 -0.26 1.67
CA CYS A 137 15.59 -0.55 3.10
C CYS A 137 16.84 0.15 3.67
N ALA A 138 17.94 0.19 2.89
CA ALA A 138 19.16 0.91 3.28
C ALA A 138 18.91 2.43 3.41
N GLU A 139 18.12 3.00 2.50
CA GLU A 139 17.79 4.43 2.52
C GLU A 139 16.85 4.78 3.70
N LEU A 140 15.86 3.93 3.98
CA LEU A 140 15.01 4.06 5.16
C LEU A 140 15.84 3.99 6.46
N ARG A 141 16.77 3.03 6.52
CA ARG A 141 17.71 2.95 7.65
C ARG A 141 18.57 4.20 7.78
N ARG A 142 19.03 4.77 6.67
CA ARG A 142 19.88 5.98 6.67
C ARG A 142 19.16 7.21 7.20
N VAL A 143 17.90 7.43 6.79
CA VAL A 143 17.15 8.63 7.20
C VAL A 143 16.60 8.55 8.62
N LEU A 144 16.27 7.34 9.10
CA LEU A 144 15.83 7.11 10.47
C LEU A 144 16.99 7.31 11.47
N ARG A 145 16.71 8.00 12.56
CA ARG A 145 17.66 8.14 13.68
C ARG A 145 17.81 6.81 14.44
N PRO A 146 18.87 6.64 15.25
CA PRO A 146 18.91 5.55 16.23
C PRO A 146 17.64 5.56 17.11
N GLY A 147 17.07 4.39 17.39
CA GLY A 147 15.77 4.27 18.07
C GLY A 147 14.55 4.65 17.23
N GLY A 148 14.73 5.14 16.00
CA GLY A 148 13.63 5.51 15.09
C GLY A 148 12.81 4.32 14.62
N THR A 149 11.55 4.57 14.23
CA THR A 149 10.57 3.52 13.89
C THR A 149 10.18 3.54 12.43
N LEU A 150 10.24 2.39 11.78
CA LEU A 150 9.57 2.11 10.51
C LEU A 150 8.26 1.38 10.80
N ALA A 151 7.13 1.89 10.34
CA ALA A 151 5.82 1.25 10.44
C ALA A 151 5.18 1.14 9.05
N GLY A 152 4.68 -0.05 8.71
CA GLY A 152 4.12 -0.25 7.37
C GLY A 152 2.99 -1.25 7.31
N VAL A 153 2.14 -1.07 6.29
CA VAL A 153 1.11 -2.05 5.89
C VAL A 153 1.43 -2.54 4.49
N VAL A 154 1.44 -3.84 4.31
CA VAL A 154 1.59 -4.50 3.01
C VAL A 154 0.46 -5.50 2.79
N GLY A 155 0.18 -5.85 1.54
CA GLY A 155 -0.73 -6.95 1.22
C GLY A 155 -0.16 -8.27 1.73
N ALA A 156 -0.97 -9.07 2.42
CA ALA A 156 -0.62 -10.41 2.85
C ALA A 156 -1.35 -11.45 2.01
N ARG A 157 -0.90 -12.70 2.09
CA ARG A 157 -1.60 -13.79 1.43
C ARG A 157 -3.01 -13.92 2.01
N PRO A 158 -4.08 -13.74 1.21
CA PRO A 158 -5.44 -13.92 1.70
C PRO A 158 -5.71 -15.40 2.01
N PRO A 159 -6.76 -15.71 2.78
CA PRO A 159 -7.23 -17.08 2.92
C PRO A 159 -7.67 -17.64 1.55
N PRO A 160 -7.81 -18.96 1.40
CA PRO A 160 -8.36 -19.55 0.18
C PRO A 160 -9.67 -18.87 -0.21
N SER A 161 -9.74 -18.39 -1.43
CA SER A 161 -10.89 -17.61 -1.92
C SER A 161 -11.22 -18.03 -3.36
N PRO A 162 -12.33 -18.75 -3.59
CA PRO A 162 -12.76 -19.09 -4.95
C PRO A 162 -12.93 -17.86 -5.85
N ALA A 163 -13.33 -16.71 -5.29
CA ALA A 163 -13.45 -15.48 -6.05
C ALA A 163 -12.08 -14.94 -6.50
N LEU A 164 -11.06 -14.98 -5.65
CA LEU A 164 -9.70 -14.59 -6.03
C LEU A 164 -9.08 -15.60 -7.00
N ASP A 165 -9.31 -16.90 -6.78
CA ASP A 165 -8.81 -17.94 -7.65
C ASP A 165 -9.38 -17.80 -9.08
N ALA A 166 -10.68 -17.50 -9.21
CA ALA A 166 -11.31 -17.21 -10.49
C ALA A 166 -10.67 -15.99 -11.17
N PHE A 167 -10.45 -14.89 -10.42
CA PHE A 167 -9.77 -13.70 -10.94
C PHE A 167 -8.37 -14.04 -11.47
N VAL A 168 -7.56 -14.71 -10.67
CA VAL A 168 -6.18 -15.07 -11.04
C VAL A 168 -6.14 -16.02 -12.24
N GLN A 169 -7.04 -16.99 -12.32
CA GLN A 169 -7.11 -17.91 -13.46
C GLN A 169 -7.46 -17.18 -14.77
N LEU A 170 -8.49 -16.34 -14.75
CA LEU A 170 -8.90 -15.57 -15.91
C LEU A 170 -7.81 -14.57 -16.33
N TYR A 171 -7.24 -13.85 -15.37
CA TYR A 171 -6.15 -12.91 -15.63
C TYR A 171 -4.95 -13.58 -16.29
N ARG A 172 -4.54 -14.75 -15.81
CA ARG A 172 -3.41 -15.49 -16.41
C ARG A 172 -3.71 -15.96 -17.83
N ALA A 173 -4.96 -16.34 -18.11
CA ALA A 173 -5.36 -16.72 -19.46
C ALA A 173 -5.26 -15.55 -20.45
N ASP A 174 -5.63 -14.35 -20.01
CA ASP A 174 -5.56 -13.13 -20.83
C ASP A 174 -4.15 -12.54 -20.89
N SER A 175 -3.42 -12.53 -19.79
CA SER A 175 -2.05 -11.97 -19.72
C SER A 175 -1.07 -12.71 -20.62
N GLN A 176 -1.34 -13.98 -20.95
CA GLN A 176 -0.58 -14.72 -21.95
C GLN A 176 -0.72 -14.16 -23.38
N ARG A 177 -1.73 -13.32 -23.63
CA ARG A 177 -2.02 -12.69 -24.93
C ARG A 177 -1.52 -11.25 -25.04
N THR A 178 -0.97 -10.66 -23.97
CA THR A 178 -0.51 -9.26 -23.95
C THR A 178 0.99 -9.16 -23.71
N GLU A 179 1.61 -8.13 -24.29
CA GLU A 179 3.02 -7.77 -24.04
C GLU A 179 3.30 -7.35 -22.56
N PHE A 180 2.28 -7.26 -21.72
CA PHE A 180 2.33 -6.90 -20.31
C PHE A 180 2.54 -8.10 -19.37
N ALA A 181 2.44 -9.33 -19.84
CA ALA A 181 2.66 -10.55 -19.06
C ALA A 181 4.04 -10.62 -18.36
N SER A 182 5.00 -9.77 -18.78
CA SER A 182 6.35 -9.69 -18.22
C SER A 182 6.53 -8.64 -17.12
N MET A 183 5.51 -7.81 -16.80
CA MET A 183 5.64 -6.82 -15.73
C MET A 183 5.46 -7.48 -14.36
N CYS A 184 6.50 -7.45 -13.56
CA CYS A 184 6.44 -7.81 -12.14
C CYS A 184 6.60 -6.54 -11.31
N PHE A 185 5.66 -6.28 -10.42
CA PHE A 185 5.74 -5.15 -9.50
C PHE A 185 6.50 -5.53 -8.24
N GLY A 186 7.54 -4.77 -7.97
CA GLY A 186 8.31 -4.79 -6.74
C GLY A 186 8.92 -6.12 -6.34
N ASP A 187 9.31 -6.21 -5.08
CA ASP A 187 9.98 -7.38 -4.52
C ASP A 187 9.01 -8.27 -3.72
N ARG A 188 8.98 -9.55 -4.07
CA ARG A 188 8.09 -10.52 -3.41
C ARG A 188 8.42 -10.75 -1.94
N ARG A 189 9.63 -10.42 -1.48
CA ARG A 189 10.03 -10.52 -0.07
C ARG A 189 9.11 -9.68 0.81
N PHE A 190 8.63 -8.52 0.35
CA PHE A 190 7.67 -7.70 1.10
C PHE A 190 6.28 -8.33 1.28
N ARG A 191 5.99 -9.48 0.66
CA ARG A 191 4.70 -10.18 0.77
C ARG A 191 4.68 -11.26 1.86
N SER A 192 5.75 -11.40 2.65
CA SER A 192 5.85 -12.39 3.73
C SER A 192 6.61 -11.85 4.93
N LYS A 193 6.27 -12.33 6.12
CA LYS A 193 6.96 -11.96 7.37
C LYS A 193 8.45 -12.26 7.30
N ASN A 194 8.83 -13.45 6.85
CA ASN A 194 10.24 -13.85 6.72
C ASN A 194 10.98 -12.94 5.74
N GLY A 195 10.40 -12.68 4.57
CA GLY A 195 11.04 -11.82 3.57
C GLY A 195 11.21 -10.37 4.04
N ILE A 196 10.23 -9.82 4.79
CA ILE A 196 10.38 -8.49 5.42
C ILE A 196 11.48 -8.53 6.49
N THR A 197 11.51 -9.57 7.31
CA THR A 197 12.57 -9.75 8.31
C THR A 197 13.95 -9.80 7.65
N ASP A 198 14.11 -10.58 6.59
CA ASP A 198 15.37 -10.69 5.85
C ASP A 198 15.81 -9.36 5.23
N LEU A 199 14.86 -8.59 4.63
CA LEU A 199 15.14 -7.27 4.06
C LEU A 199 15.58 -6.24 5.11
N LEU A 200 15.03 -6.30 6.30
CA LEU A 200 15.30 -5.34 7.37
C LEU A 200 16.47 -5.76 8.27
N ALA A 201 16.94 -7.02 8.20
CA ALA A 201 17.95 -7.58 9.09
C ALA A 201 19.28 -6.79 9.14
N ALA A 202 19.64 -6.11 8.05
CA ALA A 202 20.91 -5.38 7.96
C ALA A 202 20.93 -4.05 8.75
N GLY A 203 19.78 -3.57 9.24
CA GLY A 203 19.72 -2.23 9.85
C GLY A 203 18.61 -1.99 10.85
N PHE A 204 17.79 -2.99 11.12
CA PHE A 204 16.65 -2.89 12.01
C PHE A 204 16.64 -4.04 13.01
N GLU A 205 16.04 -3.85 14.16
CA GLU A 205 15.66 -4.92 15.06
C GLU A 205 14.63 -5.85 14.38
N VAL A 206 14.43 -7.03 14.98
CA VAL A 206 13.43 -7.99 14.46
C VAL A 206 12.05 -7.35 14.43
N PRO A 207 11.42 -7.27 13.23
CA PRO A 207 10.12 -6.64 13.10
C PRO A 207 9.03 -7.33 13.92
N GLN A 208 8.11 -6.54 14.47
CA GLN A 208 6.86 -7.03 15.04
C GLN A 208 5.79 -7.07 13.95
N PHE A 209 4.93 -8.07 13.98
CA PHE A 209 3.93 -8.29 12.94
C PHE A 209 2.53 -8.52 13.49
N GLU A 210 1.56 -7.87 12.86
CA GLU A 210 0.14 -8.05 13.12
C GLU A 210 -0.61 -8.33 11.83
N THR A 211 -1.51 -9.32 11.83
CA THR A 211 -2.34 -9.61 10.66
C THR A 211 -3.66 -8.87 10.77
N LEU A 212 -3.91 -7.98 9.82
CA LEU A 212 -5.18 -7.28 9.68
C LEU A 212 -6.08 -8.07 8.73
N THR A 213 -7.33 -8.30 9.13
CA THR A 213 -8.33 -9.02 8.34
C THR A 213 -9.47 -8.08 7.97
N SER A 214 -9.81 -8.01 6.70
CA SER A 214 -10.98 -7.29 6.20
C SER A 214 -11.94 -8.28 5.54
N THR A 215 -13.05 -8.57 6.20
CA THR A 215 -14.11 -9.44 5.68
C THR A 215 -15.33 -8.63 5.30
N ARG A 216 -15.87 -8.89 4.11
CA ARG A 216 -16.99 -8.14 3.54
C ARG A 216 -17.99 -9.05 2.88
N GLU A 217 -19.26 -8.76 3.06
CA GLU A 217 -20.33 -9.26 2.22
C GLU A 217 -20.60 -8.24 1.11
N CYS A 218 -20.58 -8.68 -0.14
CA CYS A 218 -20.72 -7.79 -1.29
C CYS A 218 -21.34 -8.51 -2.51
N THR A 219 -21.94 -7.74 -3.39
CA THR A 219 -22.38 -8.25 -4.70
C THR A 219 -21.20 -8.47 -5.64
N PRO A 220 -21.32 -9.36 -6.67
CA PRO A 220 -20.30 -9.52 -7.72
C PRO A 220 -19.85 -8.19 -8.35
N ALA A 221 -20.79 -7.30 -8.64
CA ALA A 221 -20.48 -6.00 -9.21
C ALA A 221 -19.63 -5.12 -8.27
N ARG A 222 -19.89 -5.18 -6.95
CA ARG A 222 -19.10 -4.47 -5.97
C ARG A 222 -17.70 -5.05 -5.82
N LEU A 223 -17.57 -6.38 -5.87
CA LEU A 223 -16.27 -7.04 -5.85
C LEU A 223 -15.46 -6.71 -7.10
N TRP A 224 -16.11 -6.71 -8.27
CA TRP A 224 -15.48 -6.26 -9.51
C TRP A 224 -14.96 -4.83 -9.40
N ALA A 225 -15.72 -3.91 -8.83
CA ALA A 225 -15.28 -2.51 -8.69
C ALA A 225 -13.96 -2.37 -7.90
N TRP A 226 -13.63 -3.32 -7.03
CA TRP A 226 -12.33 -3.34 -6.34
C TRP A 226 -11.21 -3.93 -7.17
N PHE A 227 -11.46 -5.03 -7.88
CA PHE A 227 -10.45 -5.65 -8.74
C PHE A 227 -10.24 -4.86 -10.03
N GLY A 228 -11.30 -4.20 -10.52
CA GLY A 228 -11.28 -3.39 -11.73
C GLY A 228 -10.45 -2.11 -11.63
N ASP A 229 -10.15 -1.64 -10.42
CA ASP A 229 -9.31 -0.47 -10.15
C ASP A 229 -7.89 -0.89 -9.71
N THR A 230 -7.37 -2.01 -10.22
CA THR A 230 -6.02 -2.49 -9.93
C THR A 230 -5.08 -2.30 -11.12
N TYR A 231 -3.78 -2.34 -10.86
CA TYR A 231 -2.74 -2.32 -11.91
C TYR A 231 -2.91 -3.46 -12.91
N ASP A 232 -3.32 -4.65 -12.43
CA ASP A 232 -3.51 -5.82 -13.28
C ASP A 232 -4.56 -5.57 -14.37
N THR A 233 -5.65 -4.94 -14.02
CA THR A 233 -6.74 -4.63 -14.97
C THR A 233 -6.43 -3.43 -15.86
N ASP A 234 -5.68 -2.44 -15.37
CA ASP A 234 -5.22 -1.29 -16.18
C ASP A 234 -4.27 -1.72 -17.32
N LEU A 235 -3.59 -2.85 -17.15
CA LEU A 235 -2.71 -3.42 -18.19
C LEU A 235 -3.47 -4.12 -19.33
N LEU A 236 -4.77 -4.34 -19.20
CA LEU A 236 -5.60 -4.95 -20.23
C LEU A 236 -6.05 -3.91 -21.26
N THR A 237 -6.21 -4.34 -22.51
CA THR A 237 -6.88 -3.49 -23.51
C THR A 237 -8.36 -3.32 -23.14
N PRO A 238 -9.04 -2.25 -23.59
CA PRO A 238 -10.46 -2.03 -23.28
C PRO A 238 -11.37 -3.22 -23.68
N ALA A 239 -11.06 -3.91 -24.77
CA ALA A 239 -11.81 -5.07 -25.20
C ALA A 239 -11.55 -6.28 -24.26
N ALA A 240 -10.28 -6.59 -23.97
CA ALA A 240 -9.92 -7.65 -23.04
C ALA A 240 -10.47 -7.39 -21.62
N LEU A 241 -10.49 -6.13 -21.17
CA LEU A 241 -11.07 -5.77 -19.88
C LEU A 241 -12.59 -5.99 -19.84
N ALA A 242 -13.29 -5.70 -20.94
CA ALA A 242 -14.74 -5.94 -21.02
C ALA A 242 -15.08 -7.45 -20.99
N ASP A 243 -14.35 -8.26 -21.76
CA ASP A 243 -14.49 -9.71 -21.77
C ASP A 243 -14.13 -10.33 -20.41
N PHE A 244 -13.00 -9.91 -19.84
CA PHE A 244 -12.56 -10.34 -18.50
C PHE A 244 -13.60 -10.02 -17.42
N ARG A 245 -14.16 -8.80 -17.45
CA ARG A 245 -15.24 -8.42 -16.53
C ARG A 245 -16.44 -9.34 -16.67
N TYR A 246 -16.88 -9.59 -17.89
CA TYR A 246 -18.03 -10.45 -18.15
C TYR A 246 -17.78 -11.88 -17.63
N GLU A 247 -16.66 -12.50 -17.96
CA GLU A 247 -16.29 -13.83 -17.51
C GLU A 247 -16.16 -13.92 -16.00
N TYR A 248 -15.53 -12.91 -15.38
CA TYR A 248 -15.35 -12.86 -13.93
C TYR A 248 -16.70 -12.74 -13.19
N LEU A 249 -17.58 -11.84 -13.63
CA LEU A 249 -18.91 -11.71 -13.04
C LEU A 249 -19.71 -13.01 -13.14
N ASN A 250 -19.61 -13.73 -14.26
CA ASN A 250 -20.25 -15.05 -14.43
C ASN A 250 -19.64 -16.10 -13.49
N ALA A 251 -18.32 -16.12 -13.32
CA ALA A 251 -17.63 -17.02 -12.40
C ALA A 251 -17.99 -16.79 -10.93
N LEU A 252 -18.40 -15.58 -10.57
CA LEU A 252 -18.84 -15.25 -9.22
C LEU A 252 -20.29 -15.67 -8.91
N GLN A 253 -21.14 -15.82 -9.89
CA GLN A 253 -22.58 -16.13 -9.67
C GLN A 253 -22.80 -17.42 -8.84
N PRO A 254 -22.10 -18.55 -9.10
CA PRO A 254 -22.26 -19.75 -8.29
C PRO A 254 -21.78 -19.62 -6.85
N LEU A 255 -21.00 -18.58 -6.53
CA LEU A 255 -20.47 -18.32 -5.19
C LEU A 255 -21.42 -17.45 -4.35
N CYS A 256 -22.48 -16.91 -4.97
CA CYS A 256 -23.43 -16.05 -4.31
C CYS A 256 -24.49 -16.82 -3.54
N GLY A 257 -24.86 -16.31 -2.37
CA GLY A 257 -26.03 -16.73 -1.61
C GLY A 257 -27.35 -16.24 -2.22
N PRO A 258 -28.49 -16.51 -1.54
CA PRO A 258 -29.83 -16.12 -2.00
C PRO A 258 -30.03 -14.61 -2.21
N THR A 259 -29.24 -13.79 -1.54
CA THR A 259 -29.27 -12.32 -1.63
C THR A 259 -28.40 -11.75 -2.76
N ASN A 260 -27.86 -12.63 -3.62
CA ASN A 260 -26.89 -12.26 -4.65
C ASN A 260 -25.64 -11.58 -4.08
N THR A 261 -25.20 -12.01 -2.90
CA THR A 261 -23.98 -11.56 -2.24
C THR A 261 -23.05 -12.73 -1.97
N LEU A 262 -21.76 -12.44 -1.89
CA LEU A 262 -20.71 -13.37 -1.49
C LEU A 262 -19.82 -12.72 -0.44
N THR A 263 -19.20 -13.55 0.41
CA THR A 263 -18.20 -13.09 1.38
C THR A 263 -16.82 -13.10 0.74
N TYR A 264 -16.10 -11.97 0.88
CA TYR A 264 -14.71 -11.85 0.45
C TYR A 264 -13.85 -11.35 1.61
N THR A 265 -12.68 -11.96 1.79
CA THR A 265 -11.74 -11.63 2.86
C THR A 265 -10.37 -11.30 2.29
N ASP A 266 -9.85 -10.12 2.67
CA ASP A 266 -8.46 -9.72 2.45
C ASP A 266 -7.66 -9.81 3.74
N HIS A 267 -6.37 -10.10 3.61
CA HIS A 267 -5.40 -9.97 4.69
C HIS A 267 -4.35 -8.91 4.35
N TYR A 268 -3.97 -8.15 5.37
CA TYR A 268 -2.82 -7.24 5.31
C TYR A 268 -1.87 -7.59 6.44
N GLN A 269 -0.60 -7.31 6.22
CA GLN A 269 0.43 -7.43 7.24
C GLN A 269 0.81 -6.01 7.69
N LEU A 270 0.44 -5.65 8.91
CA LEU A 270 1.00 -4.50 9.61
C LEU A 270 2.31 -4.95 10.25
N PHE A 271 3.35 -4.15 10.13
CA PHE A 271 4.63 -4.39 10.80
C PHE A 271 5.22 -3.10 11.35
N THR A 272 5.98 -3.24 12.41
CA THR A 272 6.83 -2.18 12.97
C THR A 272 8.24 -2.73 13.17
N ALA A 273 9.25 -1.92 12.87
CA ALA A 273 10.65 -2.24 13.09
C ALA A 273 11.39 -1.01 13.63
N LYS A 274 12.30 -1.21 14.57
CA LYS A 274 13.11 -0.13 15.13
C LYS A 274 14.52 -0.18 14.59
N VAL A 275 15.12 0.99 14.42
CA VAL A 275 16.56 1.12 14.24
C VAL A 275 17.20 0.90 15.62
N PRO A 276 18.25 0.07 15.76
CA PRO A 276 19.01 -0.05 17.01
C PRO A 276 19.50 1.32 17.52
N GLU A 277 19.61 1.45 18.87
CA GLU A 277 20.11 2.65 19.55
C GLU A 277 21.56 3.00 19.14
#